data_5ee02dbc5ac5e05c368e32a3943e5760
#
_entry.id   5ee02dbc5ac5e05c368e32a3943e5760
#
_cell.length_a   1.000
_cell.length_b   1.000
_cell.length_c   1.000
_cell.angle_alpha   90.00
_cell.angle_beta   90.00
_cell.angle_gamma   90.00
#
_symmetry.space_group_name_H-M   'P 1'
#
loop_
_entity.id
_entity.type
_entity.pdbx_description
1 polymer ?
#
loop_
_entity_poly.entity_id
_entity_poly.type
_entity_poly.pdbx_seq_one_letter_code
_entity_poly.pdbx_strand_id
1 'polypeptide(L)'
;KTRENLVKLHKRGRMLVASSEALRFQRLDLFTVTLNQIGAYIARAQLKDAISVIINGDGNSNPAANIEAAESGKLSYDDIIKLWANFSPYELNTIIAPTEQMQKILSLSQMQDANAGLDFQGTGKMITPLGATLSHAPEIAAGKIIGLDKNGALEMVRAGGVTPD
;
A
#
# COMPACT_ATOMS: atom_id res chain seq x y z
N LYS A 1 -30.94 1.97 7.14
CA LYS A 1 -30.60 3.42 6.98
C LYS A 1 -29.45 3.50 5.99
N THR A 2 -29.69 4.02 4.80
CA THR A 2 -28.65 4.34 3.82
C THR A 2 -27.86 5.53 4.36
N ARG A 3 -26.55 5.41 4.49
CA ARG A 3 -25.65 6.53 4.78
C ARG A 3 -25.16 7.09 3.44
N GLU A 4 -25.36 8.35 3.21
CA GLU A 4 -24.71 9.07 2.12
C GLU A 4 -23.34 9.55 2.62
N ASN A 5 -22.27 9.10 1.97
CA ASN A 5 -20.92 9.57 2.22
C ASN A 5 -20.49 10.45 1.05
N LEU A 6 -20.05 11.66 1.37
CA LEU A 6 -19.51 12.59 0.39
C LEU A 6 -17.98 12.39 0.31
N VAL A 7 -17.48 11.99 -0.85
CA VAL A 7 -16.05 11.86 -1.11
C VAL A 7 -15.60 12.95 -2.06
N LYS A 8 -14.60 13.74 -1.65
CA LYS A 8 -14.02 14.78 -2.49
C LYS A 8 -13.00 14.16 -3.45
N LEU A 9 -13.27 14.30 -4.75
CA LEU A 9 -12.34 13.85 -5.79
C LEU A 9 -11.24 14.89 -6.01
N HIS A 10 -9.99 14.44 -5.98
CA HIS A 10 -8.82 15.27 -6.26
C HIS A 10 -8.33 15.02 -7.69
N LYS A 11 -8.25 16.08 -8.49
CA LYS A 11 -7.64 15.99 -9.82
C LYS A 11 -6.11 15.98 -9.66
N ARG A 12 -5.46 14.98 -10.26
CA ARG A 12 -4.00 14.86 -10.31
C ARG A 12 -3.55 14.69 -11.75
N GLY A 13 -2.43 15.30 -12.09
CA GLY A 13 -1.86 15.20 -13.43
C GLY A 13 -0.41 15.65 -13.45
N ARG A 14 0.24 15.39 -14.54
CA ARG A 14 1.57 15.93 -14.90
C ARG A 14 1.50 16.43 -16.32
N MET A 15 2.11 17.57 -16.56
CA MET A 15 2.24 18.14 -17.89
C MET A 15 3.63 17.82 -18.44
N LEU A 16 3.68 17.26 -19.62
CA LEU A 16 4.91 17.09 -20.39
C LEU A 16 4.97 18.20 -21.44
N VAL A 17 6.02 19.03 -21.35
CA VAL A 17 6.27 20.11 -22.31
C VAL A 17 7.51 19.75 -23.12
N ALA A 18 7.38 19.71 -24.44
CA ALA A 18 8.50 19.47 -25.34
C ALA A 18 8.49 20.52 -26.45
N SER A 19 9.67 20.96 -26.88
CA SER A 19 9.81 21.83 -28.06
C SER A 19 9.58 21.01 -29.34
N SER A 20 9.16 21.68 -30.42
CA SER A 20 9.01 21.03 -31.74
C SER A 20 10.33 20.43 -32.26
N GLU A 21 11.46 21.01 -31.91
CA GLU A 21 12.78 20.49 -32.24
C GLU A 21 13.09 19.23 -31.45
N ALA A 22 12.79 19.20 -30.14
CA ALA A 22 12.96 18.02 -29.29
C ALA A 22 12.12 16.84 -29.83
N LEU A 23 10.90 17.08 -30.27
CA LEU A 23 10.04 16.06 -30.85
C LEU A 23 10.57 15.51 -32.19
N ARG A 24 11.24 16.35 -33.01
CA ARG A 24 11.78 15.93 -34.28
C ARG A 24 13.10 15.16 -34.18
N PHE A 25 13.92 15.45 -33.17
CA PHE A 25 15.27 14.91 -33.02
C PHE A 25 15.45 13.93 -31.85
N GLN A 26 14.47 13.84 -30.95
CA GLN A 26 14.52 12.87 -29.87
C GLN A 26 14.09 11.48 -30.36
N ARG A 27 14.84 10.48 -29.90
CA ARG A 27 14.46 9.08 -30.10
C ARG A 27 13.18 8.79 -29.33
N LEU A 28 12.25 8.07 -29.94
CA LEU A 28 11.00 7.59 -29.35
C LEU A 28 11.20 6.92 -27.98
N ASP A 29 12.36 6.30 -27.76
CA ASP A 29 12.73 5.64 -26.51
C ASP A 29 12.73 6.59 -25.30
N LEU A 30 13.26 7.82 -25.45
CA LEU A 30 13.31 8.79 -24.36
C LEU A 30 11.91 9.27 -23.95
N PHE A 31 11.03 9.44 -24.95
CA PHE A 31 9.64 9.81 -24.70
C PHE A 31 8.89 8.70 -23.93
N THR A 32 9.09 7.45 -24.32
CA THR A 32 8.52 6.28 -23.64
C THR A 32 9.00 6.18 -22.19
N VAL A 33 10.30 6.39 -21.95
CA VAL A 33 10.86 6.41 -20.59
C VAL A 33 10.21 7.49 -19.73
N THR A 34 10.04 8.70 -20.31
CA THR A 34 9.41 9.82 -19.59
C THR A 34 7.95 9.53 -19.25
N LEU A 35 7.18 8.96 -20.19
CA LEU A 35 5.79 8.55 -19.93
C LEU A 35 5.70 7.48 -18.84
N ASN A 36 6.59 6.50 -18.84
CA ASN A 36 6.66 5.48 -17.79
C ASN A 36 6.97 6.09 -16.43
N GLN A 37 7.86 7.08 -16.37
CA GLN A 37 8.14 7.81 -15.12
C GLN A 37 6.93 8.61 -14.62
N ILE A 38 6.18 9.24 -15.52
CA ILE A 38 4.93 9.93 -15.18
C ILE A 38 3.90 8.93 -14.63
N GLY A 39 3.73 7.78 -15.29
CA GLY A 39 2.85 6.72 -14.84
C GLY A 39 3.22 6.21 -13.44
N ALA A 40 4.50 5.95 -13.20
CA ALA A 40 5.01 5.53 -11.90
C ALA A 40 4.78 6.60 -10.80
N TYR A 41 4.94 7.88 -11.14
CA TYR A 41 4.65 8.98 -10.21
C TYR A 41 3.17 9.02 -9.83
N ILE A 42 2.26 8.90 -10.81
CA ILE A 42 0.81 8.90 -10.56
C ILE A 42 0.42 7.70 -9.68
N ALA A 43 0.95 6.51 -9.97
CA ALA A 43 0.69 5.31 -9.18
C ALA A 43 1.14 5.47 -7.71
N ARG A 44 2.33 6.03 -7.48
CA ARG A 44 2.82 6.32 -6.12
C ARG A 44 1.96 7.37 -5.41
N ALA A 45 1.50 8.40 -6.12
CA ALA A 45 0.62 9.41 -5.54
C ALA A 45 -0.72 8.80 -5.11
N GLN A 46 -1.29 7.92 -5.94
CA GLN A 46 -2.52 7.19 -5.60
C GLN A 46 -2.31 6.26 -4.40
N LEU A 47 -1.19 5.54 -4.34
CA LEU A 47 -0.85 4.70 -3.18
C LEU A 47 -0.75 5.53 -1.90
N LYS A 48 -0.08 6.69 -1.96
CA LYS A 48 0.04 7.60 -0.81
C LYS A 48 -1.33 8.11 -0.34
N ASP A 49 -2.23 8.44 -1.27
CA ASP A 49 -3.59 8.85 -0.94
C ASP A 49 -4.38 7.70 -0.29
N ALA A 50 -4.29 6.48 -0.84
CA ALA A 50 -4.92 5.30 -0.27
C ALA A 50 -4.43 5.03 1.17
N ILE A 51 -3.12 5.08 1.41
CA ILE A 51 -2.53 4.94 2.75
C ILE A 51 -3.04 6.04 3.69
N SER A 52 -3.10 7.29 3.20
CA SER A 52 -3.62 8.41 4.00
C SER A 52 -5.08 8.22 4.38
N VAL A 53 -5.91 7.73 3.47
CA VAL A 53 -7.34 7.44 3.74
C VAL A 53 -7.48 6.31 4.75
N ILE A 54 -6.69 5.24 4.68
CA ILE A 54 -6.70 4.17 5.68
C ILE A 54 -6.38 4.73 7.07
N ILE A 55 -5.32 5.53 7.18
CA ILE A 55 -4.84 6.02 8.47
C ILE A 55 -5.73 7.12 9.04
N ASN A 56 -6.19 8.06 8.22
CA ASN A 56 -6.84 9.29 8.65
C ASN A 56 -8.35 9.32 8.37
N GLY A 57 -8.85 8.36 7.59
CA GLY A 57 -10.20 8.37 7.04
C GLY A 57 -10.35 9.27 5.81
N ASP A 58 -11.50 9.18 5.17
CA ASP A 58 -11.87 9.94 3.97
C ASP A 58 -12.65 11.24 4.27
N GLY A 59 -12.70 11.65 5.53
CA GLY A 59 -13.47 12.78 6.01
C GLY A 59 -14.86 12.43 6.58
N ASN A 60 -15.27 11.16 6.53
CA ASN A 60 -16.53 10.65 7.08
C ASN A 60 -16.37 9.96 8.45
N SER A 61 -15.32 10.31 9.21
CA SER A 61 -15.03 9.75 10.53
C SER A 61 -14.87 8.23 10.54
N ASN A 62 -14.15 7.73 9.56
CA ASN A 62 -13.89 6.30 9.33
C ASN A 62 -12.40 5.91 9.21
N PRO A 63 -11.49 6.45 10.07
CA PRO A 63 -10.12 5.98 10.07
C PRO A 63 -10.04 4.51 10.50
N ALA A 64 -9.02 3.81 10.03
CA ALA A 64 -8.75 2.45 10.50
C ALA A 64 -8.50 2.43 12.02
N ALA A 65 -8.86 1.32 12.66
CA ALA A 65 -8.58 1.12 14.07
C ALA A 65 -7.06 1.13 14.32
N ASN A 66 -6.62 1.90 15.32
CA ASN A 66 -5.24 1.89 15.75
C ASN A 66 -5.03 0.83 16.83
N ILE A 67 -4.09 -0.09 16.60
CA ILE A 67 -3.70 -1.13 17.54
C ILE A 67 -2.26 -0.86 17.94
N GLU A 68 -2.03 -0.61 19.21
CA GLU A 68 -0.69 -0.35 19.74
C GLU A 68 0.06 -1.66 19.99
N ALA A 69 1.36 -1.68 19.63
CA ALA A 69 2.26 -2.75 19.98
C ALA A 69 2.41 -2.87 21.49
N ALA A 70 2.72 -4.07 21.98
CA ALA A 70 2.90 -4.34 23.39
C ALA A 70 4.07 -3.54 23.99
N GLU A 71 5.14 -3.34 23.21
CA GLU A 71 6.31 -2.56 23.59
C GLU A 71 6.63 -1.52 22.50
N SER A 72 6.69 -0.24 22.90
CA SER A 72 6.96 0.86 21.98
C SER A 72 8.31 0.68 21.26
N GLY A 73 8.29 0.79 19.93
CA GLY A 73 9.49 0.67 19.09
C GLY A 73 9.95 -0.75 18.79
N LYS A 74 9.36 -1.76 19.42
CA LYS A 74 9.59 -3.17 19.11
C LYS A 74 8.38 -3.77 18.42
N LEU A 75 8.64 -4.71 17.52
CA LEU A 75 7.62 -5.51 16.87
C LEU A 75 7.86 -6.97 17.23
N SER A 76 6.88 -7.59 17.86
CA SER A 76 6.89 -9.00 18.19
C SER A 76 5.93 -9.80 17.32
N TYR A 77 6.07 -11.13 17.30
CA TYR A 77 5.10 -11.99 16.62
C TYR A 77 3.71 -11.91 17.28
N ASP A 78 3.65 -11.73 18.59
CA ASP A 78 2.40 -11.54 19.35
C ASP A 78 1.64 -10.28 18.91
N ASP A 79 2.35 -9.22 18.47
CA ASP A 79 1.70 -8.03 17.92
C ASP A 79 1.01 -8.34 16.58
N ILE A 80 1.61 -9.22 15.76
CA ILE A 80 1.00 -9.68 14.51
C ILE A 80 -0.22 -10.56 14.79
N ILE A 81 -0.14 -11.43 15.79
CA ILE A 81 -1.29 -12.23 16.25
C ILE A 81 -2.40 -11.33 16.77
N LYS A 82 -2.06 -10.31 17.58
CA LYS A 82 -3.01 -9.32 18.07
C LYS A 82 -3.69 -8.55 16.95
N LEU A 83 -2.92 -8.16 15.93
CA LEU A 83 -3.47 -7.54 14.72
C LEU A 83 -4.47 -8.47 14.04
N TRP A 84 -4.11 -9.74 13.82
CA TRP A 84 -4.97 -10.74 13.22
C TRP A 84 -6.26 -10.96 14.02
N ALA A 85 -6.17 -11.08 15.33
CA ALA A 85 -7.32 -11.32 16.21
C ALA A 85 -8.35 -10.17 16.18
N ASN A 86 -7.92 -8.94 15.89
CA ASN A 86 -8.82 -7.79 15.78
C ASN A 86 -9.54 -7.68 14.42
N PHE A 87 -9.27 -8.58 13.47
CA PHE A 87 -9.91 -8.55 12.15
C PHE A 87 -11.29 -9.22 12.09
N SER A 88 -11.67 -10.01 13.09
CA SER A 88 -12.99 -10.64 13.09
C SER A 88 -14.13 -9.60 12.99
N PRO A 89 -15.13 -9.77 12.09
CA PRO A 89 -15.46 -10.94 11.24
C PRO A 89 -14.76 -10.96 9.86
N TYR A 90 -13.85 -10.05 9.59
CA TYR A 90 -13.08 -9.96 8.34
C TYR A 90 -11.82 -10.82 8.40
N GLU A 91 -11.10 -10.91 7.28
CA GLU A 91 -9.85 -11.66 7.17
C GLU A 91 -8.65 -10.73 7.03
N LEU A 92 -7.62 -10.94 7.85
CA LEU A 92 -6.32 -10.33 7.61
C LEU A 92 -5.61 -11.11 6.49
N ASN A 93 -5.71 -10.64 5.26
CA ASN A 93 -5.07 -11.31 4.11
C ASN A 93 -3.89 -10.52 3.53
N THR A 94 -3.68 -9.28 3.99
CA THR A 94 -2.56 -8.44 3.52
C THR A 94 -2.01 -7.62 4.68
N ILE A 95 -0.69 -7.62 4.82
CA ILE A 95 0.06 -6.73 5.71
C ILE A 95 0.97 -5.86 4.85
N ILE A 96 0.88 -4.54 5.03
CA ILE A 96 1.73 -3.58 4.34
C ILE A 96 2.65 -2.92 5.36
N ALA A 97 3.95 -2.90 5.07
CA ALA A 97 4.94 -2.37 5.98
C ALA A 97 6.01 -1.54 5.24
N PRO A 98 6.54 -0.47 5.86
CA PRO A 98 7.70 0.24 5.37
C PRO A 98 8.98 -0.58 5.59
N THR A 99 10.07 -0.16 4.98
CA THR A 99 11.34 -0.91 4.96
C THR A 99 11.80 -1.37 6.34
N GLU A 100 11.78 -0.47 7.32
CA GLU A 100 12.26 -0.78 8.68
C GLU A 100 11.41 -1.86 9.34
N GLN A 101 10.09 -1.75 9.30
CA GLN A 101 9.18 -2.74 9.87
C GLN A 101 9.21 -4.05 9.10
N MET A 102 9.40 -3.98 7.78
CA MET A 102 9.61 -5.17 6.95
C MET A 102 10.83 -5.97 7.42
N GLN A 103 11.95 -5.29 7.67
CA GLN A 103 13.15 -5.94 8.20
C GLN A 103 12.88 -6.59 9.57
N LYS A 104 12.16 -5.89 10.47
CA LYS A 104 11.79 -6.44 11.78
C LYS A 104 10.91 -7.68 11.65
N ILE A 105 9.90 -7.64 10.78
CA ILE A 105 9.02 -8.81 10.52
C ILE A 105 9.85 -9.99 10.01
N LEU A 106 10.70 -9.79 9.01
CA LEU A 106 11.52 -10.85 8.43
C LEU A 106 12.58 -11.40 9.39
N SER A 107 12.95 -10.63 10.41
CA SER A 107 13.89 -11.05 11.46
C SER A 107 13.25 -11.86 12.59
N LEU A 108 11.93 -11.97 12.62
CA LEU A 108 11.25 -12.79 13.61
C LEU A 108 11.56 -14.27 13.39
N SER A 109 11.84 -15.01 14.46
CA SER A 109 12.19 -16.43 14.38
C SER A 109 11.10 -17.27 13.71
N GLN A 110 9.84 -16.92 13.93
CA GLN A 110 8.67 -17.57 13.33
C GLN A 110 8.58 -17.38 11.80
N MET A 111 9.16 -16.28 11.29
CA MET A 111 9.25 -16.02 9.84
C MET A 111 10.47 -16.70 9.19
N GLN A 112 11.46 -17.02 9.99
CA GLN A 112 12.70 -17.70 9.55
C GLN A 112 12.61 -19.23 9.64
N ASP A 113 11.57 -19.76 10.26
CA ASP A 113 11.35 -21.20 10.33
C ASP A 113 11.21 -21.77 8.90
N ALA A 114 11.95 -22.85 8.63
CA ALA A 114 11.95 -23.52 7.33
C ALA A 114 10.56 -23.99 6.90
N ASN A 115 9.68 -24.33 7.82
CA ASN A 115 8.30 -24.75 7.53
C ASN A 115 7.41 -23.56 7.15
N ALA A 116 7.68 -22.37 7.66
CA ALA A 116 6.92 -21.15 7.30
C ALA A 116 7.44 -20.50 6.01
N GLY A 117 8.72 -20.75 5.64
CA GLY A 117 9.40 -20.14 4.50
C GLY A 117 9.29 -20.91 3.17
N LEU A 118 8.69 -22.11 3.15
CA LEU A 118 8.63 -22.95 1.95
C LEU A 118 7.88 -22.30 0.78
N ASP A 119 6.83 -21.55 1.05
CA ASP A 119 6.04 -20.86 0.02
C ASP A 119 6.81 -19.71 -0.64
N PHE A 120 7.70 -19.05 0.07
CA PHE A 120 8.56 -18.01 -0.50
C PHE A 120 9.55 -18.58 -1.52
N GLN A 121 10.15 -19.74 -1.23
CA GLN A 121 11.08 -20.40 -2.15
C GLN A 121 10.39 -20.88 -3.43
N GLY A 122 9.11 -21.30 -3.33
CA GLY A 122 8.35 -21.80 -4.47
C GLY A 122 7.66 -20.72 -5.31
N THR A 123 7.15 -19.64 -4.69
CA THR A 123 6.28 -18.65 -5.35
C THR A 123 6.86 -17.25 -5.43
N GLY A 124 7.93 -16.95 -4.70
CA GLY A 124 8.50 -15.62 -4.58
C GLY A 124 7.60 -14.63 -3.80
N LYS A 125 6.50 -15.09 -3.21
CA LYS A 125 5.60 -14.27 -2.40
C LYS A 125 5.90 -14.48 -0.94
N MET A 126 6.07 -13.39 -0.21
CA MET A 126 6.20 -13.44 1.24
C MET A 126 4.80 -13.56 1.86
N ILE A 127 4.55 -14.68 2.51
CA ILE A 127 3.31 -14.95 3.24
C ILE A 127 3.69 -15.12 4.71
N THR A 128 2.92 -14.48 5.60
CA THR A 128 3.09 -14.70 7.04
C THR A 128 2.55 -16.08 7.44
N PRO A 129 2.98 -16.66 8.59
CA PRO A 129 2.41 -17.90 9.10
C PRO A 129 0.88 -17.87 9.29
N LEU A 130 0.30 -16.67 9.37
CA LEU A 130 -1.16 -16.44 9.45
C LEU A 130 -1.85 -16.36 8.08
N GLY A 131 -1.14 -16.63 6.97
CA GLY A 131 -1.69 -16.61 5.62
C GLY A 131 -1.78 -15.23 4.96
N ALA A 132 -1.40 -14.16 5.67
CA ALA A 132 -1.42 -12.82 5.10
C ALA A 132 -0.21 -12.56 4.18
N THR A 133 -0.47 -12.01 3.00
CA THR A 133 0.59 -11.58 2.07
C THR A 133 1.30 -10.33 2.61
N LEU A 134 2.63 -10.35 2.61
CA LEU A 134 3.44 -9.24 3.05
C LEU A 134 3.81 -8.35 1.85
N SER A 135 3.48 -7.07 1.92
CA SER A 135 3.73 -6.08 0.88
C SER A 135 4.57 -4.91 1.40
N HIS A 136 5.53 -4.47 0.61
CA HIS A 136 6.39 -3.35 0.96
C HIS A 136 5.82 -2.03 0.42
N ALA A 137 5.66 -1.03 1.29
CA ALA A 137 5.28 0.33 0.91
C ALA A 137 6.07 1.36 1.73
N PRO A 138 7.10 1.97 1.14
CA PRO A 138 7.92 2.99 1.82
C PRO A 138 7.16 4.29 2.12
N GLU A 139 5.97 4.46 1.57
CA GLU A 139 5.08 5.60 1.79
C GLU A 139 4.43 5.59 3.19
N ILE A 140 4.44 4.45 3.88
CA ILE A 140 3.94 4.35 5.27
C ILE A 140 4.98 4.98 6.21
N ALA A 141 4.50 5.74 7.19
CA ALA A 141 5.37 6.33 8.21
C ALA A 141 6.11 5.24 9.00
N ALA A 142 7.36 5.52 9.36
CA ALA A 142 8.16 4.65 10.20
C ALA A 142 7.44 4.29 11.51
N GLY A 143 7.61 3.07 11.98
CA GLY A 143 6.98 2.57 13.20
C GLY A 143 5.54 2.10 13.04
N LYS A 144 4.96 2.15 11.82
CA LYS A 144 3.59 1.69 11.57
C LYS A 144 3.57 0.52 10.58
N ILE A 145 2.64 -0.39 10.77
CA ILE A 145 2.25 -1.41 9.80
C ILE A 145 0.75 -1.31 9.56
N ILE A 146 0.29 -1.70 8.39
CA ILE A 146 -1.12 -1.71 8.05
C ILE A 146 -1.53 -3.13 7.74
N GLY A 147 -2.50 -3.65 8.49
CA GLY A 147 -3.22 -4.86 8.12
C GLY A 147 -4.49 -4.51 7.36
N LEU A 148 -4.86 -5.27 6.36
CA LEU A 148 -6.10 -5.05 5.63
C LEU A 148 -6.67 -6.35 5.05
N ASP A 149 -7.97 -6.33 4.84
CA ASP A 149 -8.65 -7.25 3.96
C ASP A 149 -8.76 -6.62 2.57
N LYS A 150 -7.99 -7.13 1.59
CA LYS A 150 -7.94 -6.60 0.23
C LYS A 150 -9.30 -6.61 -0.50
N ASN A 151 -10.27 -7.39 -0.01
CA ASN A 151 -11.57 -7.53 -0.66
C ASN A 151 -12.54 -6.39 -0.28
N GLY A 152 -12.28 -5.68 0.83
CA GLY A 152 -13.20 -4.65 1.31
C GLY A 152 -12.56 -3.44 1.98
N ALA A 153 -11.23 -3.35 2.02
CA ALA A 153 -10.54 -2.30 2.77
C ALA A 153 -10.71 -0.91 2.17
N LEU A 154 -10.76 -0.79 0.84
CA LEU A 154 -10.87 0.48 0.13
C LEU A 154 -11.72 0.34 -1.13
N GLU A 155 -12.53 1.36 -1.38
CA GLU A 155 -13.22 1.58 -2.65
C GLU A 155 -12.58 2.76 -3.39
N MET A 156 -12.28 2.58 -4.68
CA MET A 156 -11.74 3.64 -5.51
C MET A 156 -12.85 4.25 -6.38
N VAL A 157 -13.24 5.48 -6.07
CA VAL A 157 -14.18 6.25 -6.89
C VAL A 157 -13.40 7.06 -7.93
N ARG A 158 -13.78 6.94 -9.20
CA ARG A 158 -13.18 7.67 -10.32
C ARG A 158 -14.23 8.43 -11.11
N ALA A 159 -13.91 9.66 -11.48
CA ALA A 159 -14.71 10.46 -12.41
C ALA A 159 -13.97 10.51 -13.77
N GLY A 160 -14.26 9.55 -14.64
CA GLY A 160 -13.60 9.39 -15.93
C GLY A 160 -12.25 8.64 -15.89
N GLY A 161 -11.66 8.44 -17.08
CA GLY A 161 -10.33 7.85 -17.25
C GLY A 161 -9.21 8.89 -17.26
N VAL A 162 -7.97 8.44 -17.48
CA VAL A 162 -6.85 9.34 -17.80
C VAL A 162 -7.10 9.88 -19.19
N THR A 163 -7.39 11.18 -19.28
CA THR A 163 -7.55 11.89 -20.56
C THR A 163 -6.30 12.73 -20.81
N PRO A 164 -5.65 12.61 -21.98
CA PRO A 164 -4.71 13.62 -22.43
C PRO A 164 -5.48 14.90 -22.78
N ASP A 165 -5.07 16.03 -22.26
CA ASP A 165 -5.52 17.36 -22.67
C ASP A 165 -4.67 17.86 -23.85
#